data_345f0f0b5cb13051a2a78d66d7830474
#
_entry.id   345f0f0b5cb13051a2a78d66d7830474
#
_cell.length_a   1.000
_cell.length_b   1.000
_cell.length_c   1.000
_cell.angle_alpha   90.00
_cell.angle_beta   90.00
_cell.angle_gamma   90.00
#
_symmetry.space_group_name_H-M   'P 1'
#
loop_
_entity.id
_entity.type
_entity.pdbx_description
1 polymer ?
#
loop_
_entity_poly.entity_id
_entity_poly.type
_entity_poly.pdbx_seq_one_letter_code
_entity_poly.pdbx_strand_id
1 'polypeptide(L)'
;MDDVKIVLPESEMPSKWYNALPDLPTPLAPPRDPQTKKPVDPDQLAVIFPRAVIEQELSPERWIPIPQPVLDVYRLYRPTPLVRASRLEKAL
;
A
#
# COMPACT_ATOMS: atom_id res chain seq x y z
N MET A 1 27.42 15.53 8.32
CA MET A 1 26.33 14.99 9.17
C MET A 1 25.24 14.47 8.26
N ASP A 2 24.85 13.21 8.42
CA ASP A 2 23.79 12.63 7.60
C ASP A 2 22.44 13.23 7.96
N ASP A 3 21.62 13.43 6.95
CA ASP A 3 20.27 13.92 7.16
C ASP A 3 19.42 12.88 7.91
N VAL A 4 18.80 13.31 8.98
CA VAL A 4 17.91 12.46 9.79
C VAL A 4 16.47 12.56 9.29
N LYS A 5 16.07 13.73 8.80
CA LYS A 5 14.73 14.01 8.32
C LYS A 5 14.75 14.29 6.82
N ILE A 6 14.01 13.49 6.07
CA ILE A 6 13.94 13.60 4.60
C ILE A 6 12.52 13.95 4.20
N VAL A 7 12.38 15.01 3.39
CA VAL A 7 11.09 15.44 2.84
C VAL A 7 11.23 15.47 1.32
N LEU A 8 10.39 14.72 0.60
CA LEU A 8 10.38 14.73 -0.85
C LEU A 8 9.78 16.05 -1.36
N PRO A 9 10.35 16.64 -2.41
CA PRO A 9 9.70 17.77 -3.08
C PRO A 9 8.39 17.31 -3.75
N GLU A 10 7.45 18.22 -3.91
CA GLU A 10 6.15 17.92 -4.52
C GLU A 10 6.29 17.30 -5.92
N SER A 11 7.29 17.75 -6.68
CA SER A 11 7.57 17.23 -8.03
C SER A 11 7.97 15.75 -8.06
N GLU A 12 8.40 15.18 -6.94
CA GLU A 12 8.81 13.79 -6.84
C GLU A 12 7.74 12.90 -6.20
N MET A 13 6.54 13.45 -5.98
CA MET A 13 5.44 12.66 -5.46
C MET A 13 5.07 11.52 -6.42
N PRO A 14 4.95 10.28 -5.92
CA PRO A 14 4.59 9.17 -6.78
C PRO A 14 3.16 9.27 -7.28
N SER A 15 2.93 8.82 -8.51
CA SER A 15 1.62 8.75 -9.14
C SER A 15 1.06 7.33 -9.17
N LYS A 16 1.84 6.36 -8.70
CA LYS A 16 1.47 4.94 -8.70
C LYS A 16 1.80 4.31 -7.36
N TRP A 17 0.98 3.35 -6.95
CA TRP A 17 1.29 2.50 -5.81
C TRP A 17 2.09 1.29 -6.28
N TYR A 18 3.03 0.85 -5.46
CA TYR A 18 3.75 -0.39 -5.67
C TYR A 18 2.97 -1.55 -5.06
N ASN A 19 2.70 -2.57 -5.86
CA ASN A 19 2.06 -3.80 -5.41
C ASN A 19 3.12 -4.90 -5.28
N ALA A 20 3.34 -5.38 -4.07
CA ALA A 20 4.35 -6.38 -3.80
C ALA A 20 3.94 -7.80 -4.22
N LEU A 21 2.65 -8.06 -4.47
CA LEU A 21 2.15 -9.40 -4.75
C LEU A 21 2.87 -10.10 -5.90
N PRO A 22 3.08 -9.47 -7.08
CA PRO A 22 3.79 -10.13 -8.17
C PRO A 22 5.25 -10.47 -7.88
N ASP A 23 5.85 -9.79 -6.91
CA ASP A 23 7.27 -9.94 -6.58
C ASP A 23 7.51 -10.87 -5.39
N LEU A 24 6.46 -11.44 -4.80
CA LEU A 24 6.61 -12.41 -3.72
C LEU A 24 7.16 -13.73 -4.25
N PRO A 25 8.09 -14.37 -3.50
CA PRO A 25 8.67 -15.66 -3.94
C PRO A 25 7.64 -16.79 -3.99
N THR A 26 6.60 -16.71 -3.18
CA THR A 26 5.47 -17.66 -3.20
C THR A 26 4.17 -16.88 -3.21
N PRO A 27 3.13 -17.40 -3.91
CA PRO A 27 1.84 -16.73 -3.91
C PRO A 27 1.28 -16.60 -2.49
N LEU A 28 0.66 -15.46 -2.22
CA LEU A 28 0.01 -15.20 -0.95
C LEU A 28 -1.26 -16.06 -0.85
N ALA A 29 -1.43 -16.75 0.29
CA ALA A 29 -2.64 -17.51 0.53
C ALA A 29 -3.85 -16.58 0.65
N PRO A 30 -5.01 -16.92 0.05
CA PRO A 30 -6.20 -16.10 0.16
C PRO A 30 -6.71 -16.06 1.61
N PRO A 31 -7.38 -14.96 2.02
CA PRO A 31 -8.03 -14.90 3.32
C PRO A 31 -9.10 -16.00 3.42
N ARG A 32 -9.26 -16.54 4.61
CA ARG A 32 -10.21 -17.65 4.85
C ARG A 32 -11.34 -17.19 5.76
N ASP A 33 -12.53 -17.74 5.50
CA ASP A 33 -13.68 -17.56 6.37
C ASP A 33 -13.40 -18.24 7.72
N PRO A 34 -13.57 -17.54 8.85
CA PRO A 34 -13.27 -18.12 10.17
C PRO A 34 -14.18 -19.28 10.56
N GLN A 35 -15.38 -19.37 9.97
CA GLN A 35 -16.33 -20.45 10.26
C GLN A 35 -16.11 -21.66 9.37
N THR A 36 -16.04 -21.45 8.05
CA THR A 36 -15.91 -22.54 7.06
C THR A 36 -14.46 -22.94 6.80
N LYS A 37 -13.51 -22.04 7.10
CA LYS A 37 -12.08 -22.19 6.83
C LYS A 37 -11.76 -22.34 5.33
N LYS A 38 -12.70 -22.01 4.49
CA LYS A 38 -12.53 -21.97 3.02
C LYS A 38 -12.11 -20.56 2.59
N PRO A 39 -11.46 -20.42 1.41
CA PRO A 39 -11.14 -19.11 0.88
C PRO A 39 -12.40 -18.21 0.80
N VAL A 40 -12.23 -16.96 1.20
CA VAL A 40 -13.33 -15.99 1.16
C VAL A 40 -13.62 -15.60 -0.29
N ASP A 41 -14.90 -15.64 -0.68
CA ASP A 41 -15.35 -15.14 -1.96
C ASP A 41 -15.22 -13.60 -2.00
N PRO A 42 -14.71 -12.99 -3.10
CA PRO A 42 -14.69 -11.55 -3.24
C PRO A 42 -16.04 -10.87 -3.00
N ASP A 43 -17.14 -11.52 -3.36
CA ASP A 43 -18.48 -10.97 -3.13
C ASP A 43 -18.83 -10.86 -1.63
N GLN A 44 -18.24 -11.71 -0.78
CA GLN A 44 -18.40 -11.59 0.67
C GLN A 44 -17.67 -10.37 1.21
N LEU A 45 -16.51 -10.04 0.65
CA LEU A 45 -15.76 -8.85 1.01
C LEU A 45 -16.46 -7.57 0.57
N ALA A 46 -17.24 -7.62 -0.50
CA ALA A 46 -17.96 -6.47 -1.05
C ALA A 46 -19.04 -5.95 -0.11
N VAL A 47 -19.44 -6.71 0.90
CA VAL A 47 -20.37 -6.26 1.95
C VAL A 47 -19.75 -5.14 2.78
N ILE A 48 -18.43 -5.18 2.99
CA ILE A 48 -17.70 -4.24 3.84
C ILE A 48 -16.86 -3.27 3.02
N PHE A 49 -16.21 -3.75 1.97
CA PHE A 49 -15.24 -2.98 1.18
C PHE A 49 -15.81 -2.59 -0.18
N PRO A 50 -15.52 -1.38 -0.69
CA PRO A 50 -15.84 -1.02 -2.06
C PRO A 50 -15.20 -1.99 -3.05
N ARG A 51 -15.90 -2.28 -4.15
CA ARG A 51 -15.42 -3.24 -5.15
C ARG A 51 -14.07 -2.82 -5.77
N ALA A 52 -13.87 -1.52 -5.97
CA ALA A 52 -12.58 -1.01 -6.48
C ALA A 52 -11.39 -1.32 -5.56
N VAL A 53 -11.61 -1.31 -4.24
CA VAL A 53 -10.58 -1.66 -3.24
C VAL A 53 -10.27 -3.15 -3.31
N ILE A 54 -11.29 -3.99 -3.47
CA ILE A 54 -11.11 -5.44 -3.61
C ILE A 54 -10.35 -5.78 -4.88
N GLU A 55 -10.68 -5.15 -5.99
CA GLU A 55 -9.99 -5.34 -7.26
C GLU A 55 -8.52 -4.95 -7.17
N GLN A 56 -8.23 -3.85 -6.47
CA GLN A 56 -6.85 -3.42 -6.23
C GLN A 56 -6.09 -4.44 -5.39
N GLU A 57 -6.71 -4.97 -4.33
CA GLU A 57 -6.11 -5.95 -3.44
C GLU A 57 -5.76 -7.26 -4.16
N LEU A 58 -6.56 -7.65 -5.15
CA LEU A 58 -6.38 -8.88 -5.90
C LEU A 58 -5.60 -8.68 -7.21
N SER A 59 -5.22 -7.46 -7.55
CA SER A 59 -4.59 -7.15 -8.82
C SER A 59 -3.20 -7.79 -8.96
N PRO A 60 -2.87 -8.39 -10.10
CA PRO A 60 -1.53 -8.89 -10.39
C PRO A 60 -0.58 -7.81 -10.90
N GLU A 61 -1.05 -6.59 -11.10
CA GLU A 61 -0.25 -5.49 -11.62
C GLU A 61 0.73 -4.97 -10.57
N ARG A 62 2.01 -4.85 -10.97
CA ARG A 62 3.06 -4.34 -10.06
C ARG A 62 2.86 -2.88 -9.71
N TRP A 63 2.47 -2.07 -10.68
CA TRP A 63 2.26 -0.64 -10.50
C TRP A 63 0.80 -0.30 -10.72
N ILE A 64 0.16 0.20 -9.69
CA ILE A 64 -1.26 0.55 -9.72
C ILE A 64 -1.39 2.06 -9.76
N PRO A 65 -1.98 2.66 -10.82
CA PRO A 65 -2.16 4.11 -10.90
C PRO A 65 -3.01 4.61 -9.73
N ILE A 66 -2.56 5.68 -9.07
CA ILE A 66 -3.35 6.32 -8.02
C ILE A 66 -4.45 7.13 -8.69
N PRO A 67 -5.74 6.91 -8.34
CA PRO A 67 -6.84 7.69 -8.93
C PRO A 67 -6.66 9.18 -8.70
N GLN A 68 -7.02 10.00 -9.69
CA GLN A 68 -6.84 11.44 -9.61
C GLN A 68 -7.47 12.08 -8.36
N PRO A 69 -8.70 11.72 -7.94
CA PRO A 69 -9.27 12.28 -6.71
C PRO A 69 -8.43 12.01 -5.46
N VAL A 70 -7.74 10.85 -5.41
CA VAL A 70 -6.83 10.53 -4.30
C VAL A 70 -5.56 11.38 -4.37
N LEU A 71 -5.00 11.56 -5.57
CA LEU A 71 -3.84 12.42 -5.77
C LEU A 71 -4.13 13.86 -5.36
N ASP A 72 -5.32 14.36 -5.67
CA ASP A 72 -5.73 15.71 -5.30
C ASP A 72 -5.76 15.89 -3.77
N VAL A 73 -6.21 14.89 -3.03
CA VAL A 73 -6.16 14.90 -1.57
C VAL A 73 -4.72 14.81 -1.06
N TYR A 74 -3.88 13.99 -1.67
CA TYR A 74 -2.48 13.85 -1.28
C TYR A 74 -1.72 15.17 -1.39
N ARG A 75 -2.04 16.01 -2.35
CA ARG A 75 -1.41 17.33 -2.51
C ARG A 75 -1.59 18.25 -1.30
N LEU A 76 -2.59 18.00 -0.48
CA LEU A 76 -2.88 18.82 0.70
C LEU A 76 -1.98 18.49 1.89
N TYR A 77 -1.48 17.25 1.99
CA TYR A 77 -0.72 16.84 3.16
C TYR A 77 0.48 15.92 2.90
N ARG A 78 0.66 15.46 1.66
CA ARG A 78 1.82 14.64 1.28
C ARG A 78 2.92 15.49 0.63
N PRO A 79 4.21 15.08 0.73
CA PRO A 79 4.68 13.89 1.41
C PRO A 79 4.80 14.09 2.93
N THR A 80 4.68 12.99 3.66
CA THR A 80 5.03 12.99 5.08
C THR A 80 6.54 12.82 5.22
N PRO A 81 7.17 13.43 6.24
CA PRO A 81 8.61 13.29 6.44
C PRO A 81 9.02 11.84 6.73
N LEU A 82 10.13 11.42 6.14
CA LEU A 82 10.79 10.17 6.48
C LEU A 82 11.90 10.47 7.48
N VAL A 83 11.83 9.85 8.66
CA VAL A 83 12.79 10.09 9.73
C VAL A 83 13.64 8.84 9.96
N ARG A 84 14.97 9.00 9.93
CA ARG A 84 15.90 7.92 10.24
C ARG A 84 15.88 7.63 11.73
N ALA A 85 15.60 6.39 12.11
CA ALA A 85 15.53 5.94 13.49
C ALA A 85 16.95 5.67 14.05
N SER A 86 17.76 6.71 14.19
CA SER A 86 19.18 6.59 14.51
C SER A 86 19.46 5.89 15.85
N ARG A 87 18.57 6.09 16.83
CA ARG A 87 18.73 5.42 18.14
C ARG A 87 18.47 3.92 18.04
N LEU A 88 17.45 3.53 17.31
CA LEU A 88 17.15 2.12 17.07
C LEU A 88 18.26 1.46 16.26
N GLU A 89 18.78 2.15 15.24
CA GLU A 89 19.88 1.68 14.41
C GLU A 89 21.11 1.35 15.26
N LYS A 90 21.44 2.22 16.23
CA LYS A 90 22.58 1.98 17.14
C LYS A 90 22.32 0.81 18.10
N ALA A 91 21.06 0.57 18.48
CA ALA A 91 20.70 -0.50 19.41
C ALA A 91 20.69 -1.88 18.74
N LEU A 92 20.57 -1.94 17.41
CA LEU A 92 20.57 -3.19 16.66
C LEU A 92 21.96 -3.55 16.14
#